data_99d3c71c01e810845d48ca95ab1e5018
#
_entry.id   99d3c71c01e810845d48ca95ab1e5018
#
_cell.length_a   1.000
_cell.length_b   1.000
_cell.length_c   1.000
_cell.angle_alpha   90.00
_cell.angle_beta   90.00
_cell.angle_gamma   90.00
#
_symmetry.space_group_name_H-M   'P 1'
#
loop_
_entity.id
_entity.type
_entity.pdbx_description
1 polymer ?
#
loop_
_entity_poly.entity_id
_entity_poly.type
_entity_poly.pdbx_seq_one_letter_code
_entity_poly.pdbx_strand_id
1 'polypeptide(L)'
;YETPNMEKLAQQGMMFTQAYASSISSPTRCSLMTGCNASRHRVTNWTLRKNTKTDAVSNTLEVPDWNYNGVAQVHGTNNTFIATSFVQLLKDNGYHTIHCGKAHWGAIDTPGESPYHFGFETNIAGHAAGGPATYLSERNYGYDEAGNSTLLFSVPGLEKYWGTGTFI
;
A
#
# COMPACT_ATOMS: atom_id res chain seq x y z
N TYR A 1 0.86 25.38 10.08
CA TYR A 1 1.98 24.53 10.51
C TYR A 1 3.27 25.27 10.27
N GLU A 2 4.21 25.14 11.17
CA GLU A 2 5.58 25.61 10.97
C GLU A 2 6.41 24.46 10.39
N THR A 3 7.00 24.67 9.21
CA THR A 3 7.68 23.62 8.45
C THR A 3 9.06 24.04 7.95
N PRO A 4 9.96 24.52 8.83
CA PRO A 4 11.21 25.15 8.41
C PRO A 4 12.13 24.23 7.60
N ASN A 5 12.13 22.94 7.88
CA ASN A 5 12.94 21.97 7.12
C ASN A 5 12.36 21.68 5.72
N MET A 6 11.04 21.65 5.57
CA MET A 6 10.39 21.52 4.27
C MET A 6 10.59 22.77 3.42
N GLU A 7 10.50 23.94 4.02
CA GLU A 7 10.79 25.23 3.36
C GLU A 7 12.24 25.29 2.86
N LYS A 8 13.19 24.88 3.69
CA LYS A 8 14.60 24.79 3.31
C LYS A 8 14.80 23.83 2.13
N LEU A 9 14.14 22.67 2.16
CA LEU A 9 14.20 21.71 1.06
C LEU A 9 13.62 22.29 -0.23
N ALA A 10 12.50 22.98 -0.16
CA ALA A 10 11.88 23.65 -1.31
C ALA A 10 12.77 24.75 -1.91
N GLN A 11 13.48 25.50 -1.07
CA GLN A 11 14.44 26.54 -1.51
C GLN A 11 15.68 25.95 -2.18
N GLN A 12 16.12 24.77 -1.79
CA GLN A 12 17.29 24.07 -2.33
C GLN A 12 16.99 23.16 -3.50
N GLY A 13 15.75 22.81 -3.71
CA GLY A 13 15.31 21.84 -4.70
C GLY A 13 14.24 22.40 -5.63
N MET A 14 13.25 21.56 -5.92
CA MET A 14 12.13 21.89 -6.80
C MET A 14 10.82 21.70 -6.06
N MET A 15 9.95 22.70 -6.10
CA MET A 15 8.60 22.63 -5.57
C MET A 15 7.59 22.53 -6.71
N PHE A 16 6.82 21.44 -6.74
CA PHE A 16 5.74 21.26 -7.71
C PHE A 16 4.49 21.95 -7.20
N THR A 17 4.03 22.98 -7.91
CA THR A 17 2.82 23.75 -7.55
C THR A 17 1.54 23.12 -8.04
N GLN A 18 1.64 22.11 -8.91
CA GLN A 18 0.51 21.34 -9.43
C GLN A 18 0.85 19.85 -9.29
N ALA A 19 0.46 19.27 -8.17
CA ALA A 19 0.61 17.85 -7.87
C ALA A 19 -0.75 17.27 -7.50
N TYR A 20 -1.16 16.21 -8.17
CA TYR A 20 -2.48 15.60 -8.02
C TYR A 20 -2.35 14.14 -7.58
N ALA A 21 -3.29 13.71 -6.74
CA ALA A 21 -3.45 12.33 -6.32
C ALA A 21 -4.84 11.82 -6.73
N SER A 22 -5.00 10.51 -6.76
CA SER A 22 -6.33 9.91 -6.87
C SER A 22 -7.11 10.13 -5.57
N SER A 23 -8.43 9.95 -5.62
CA SER A 23 -9.33 10.27 -4.52
C SER A 23 -9.09 9.47 -3.24
N ILE A 24 -8.42 8.31 -3.34
CA ILE A 24 -8.25 7.37 -2.24
C ILE A 24 -6.87 6.69 -2.27
N SER A 25 -6.53 5.94 -1.24
CA SER A 25 -5.22 5.38 -0.96
C SER A 25 -4.66 4.45 -2.03
N SER A 26 -5.28 3.29 -2.27
CA SER A 26 -4.72 2.27 -3.18
C SER A 26 -4.49 2.80 -4.61
N PRO A 27 -5.43 3.52 -5.23
CA PRO A 27 -5.20 4.09 -6.56
C PRO A 27 -3.98 5.01 -6.63
N THR A 28 -3.84 5.93 -5.67
CA THR A 28 -2.67 6.83 -5.60
C THR A 28 -1.37 6.07 -5.41
N ARG A 29 -1.38 5.08 -4.51
CA ARG A 29 -0.18 4.29 -4.19
C ARG A 29 0.22 3.37 -5.35
N CYS A 30 -0.74 2.80 -6.06
CA CYS A 30 -0.50 2.05 -7.28
C CYS A 30 0.10 2.95 -8.38
N SER A 31 -0.42 4.16 -8.54
CA SER A 31 0.13 5.15 -9.47
C SER A 31 1.59 5.48 -9.14
N LEU A 32 1.89 5.71 -7.87
CA LEU A 32 3.26 6.00 -7.42
C LEU A 32 4.22 4.85 -7.72
N MET A 33 3.81 3.61 -7.44
CA MET A 33 4.64 2.42 -7.63
C MET A 33 4.93 2.11 -9.10
N THR A 34 3.98 2.38 -10.00
CA THR A 34 4.03 1.93 -11.40
C THR A 34 4.28 3.04 -12.40
N GLY A 35 4.21 4.31 -11.99
CA GLY A 35 4.24 5.45 -12.91
C GLY A 35 3.00 5.55 -13.81
N CYS A 36 1.95 4.79 -13.53
CA CYS A 36 0.72 4.77 -14.31
C CYS A 36 -0.40 5.52 -13.58
N ASN A 37 -1.22 6.28 -14.30
CA ASN A 37 -2.39 6.92 -13.71
C ASN A 37 -3.53 5.91 -13.46
N ALA A 38 -4.52 6.29 -12.65
CA ALA A 38 -5.61 5.41 -12.23
C ALA A 38 -6.48 4.93 -13.40
N SER A 39 -6.65 5.71 -14.46
CA SER A 39 -7.39 5.29 -15.65
C SER A 39 -6.66 4.18 -16.43
N ARG A 40 -5.34 4.10 -16.34
CA ARG A 40 -4.55 3.03 -16.97
C ARG A 40 -4.53 1.76 -16.12
N HIS A 41 -4.20 1.86 -14.84
CA HIS A 41 -4.13 0.67 -13.97
C HIS A 41 -5.49 0.18 -13.47
N ARG A 42 -6.55 0.98 -13.59
CA ARG A 42 -7.93 0.62 -13.20
C ARG A 42 -8.07 0.09 -11.77
N VAL A 43 -7.19 0.49 -10.87
CA VAL A 43 -7.38 0.33 -9.43
C VAL A 43 -8.05 1.60 -8.93
N THR A 44 -9.29 1.51 -8.49
CA THR A 44 -10.15 2.68 -8.26
C THR A 44 -10.63 2.80 -6.83
N ASN A 45 -10.46 1.72 -6.06
CA ASN A 45 -10.86 1.66 -4.65
C ASN A 45 -9.84 0.82 -3.85
N TRP A 46 -10.11 0.58 -2.59
CA TRP A 46 -9.26 -0.21 -1.71
C TRP A 46 -9.14 -1.66 -2.18
N THR A 47 -7.95 -2.20 -2.05
CA THR A 47 -7.58 -3.55 -2.50
C THR A 47 -7.28 -4.43 -1.29
N LEU A 48 -8.24 -4.68 -0.40
CA LEU A 48 -7.97 -5.40 0.85
C LEU A 48 -8.13 -6.92 0.71
N ARG A 49 -9.28 -7.36 0.23
CA ARG A 49 -9.62 -8.79 0.13
C ARG A 49 -9.57 -9.25 -1.31
N LYS A 50 -8.90 -10.38 -1.54
CA LYS A 50 -8.84 -10.99 -2.87
C LYS A 50 -10.24 -11.24 -3.43
N ASN A 51 -10.41 -10.91 -4.70
CA ASN A 51 -11.65 -11.10 -5.46
C ASN A 51 -12.88 -10.38 -4.87
N THR A 52 -12.65 -9.33 -4.09
CA THR A 52 -13.73 -8.56 -3.49
C THR A 52 -13.77 -7.16 -4.10
N LYS A 53 -14.86 -6.85 -4.78
CA LYS A 53 -15.15 -5.49 -5.26
C LYS A 53 -15.59 -4.63 -4.08
N THR A 54 -14.94 -3.50 -3.91
CA THR A 54 -15.25 -2.54 -2.83
C THR A 54 -16.09 -1.35 -3.31
N ASP A 55 -16.33 -1.27 -4.62
CA ASP A 55 -17.16 -0.22 -5.19
C ASP A 55 -18.64 -0.47 -4.90
N ALA A 56 -19.42 0.60 -4.82
CA ALA A 56 -20.83 0.52 -4.53
C ALA A 56 -21.58 -0.34 -5.54
N VAL A 57 -22.39 -1.24 -5.04
CA VAL A 57 -23.30 -2.02 -5.88
C VAL A 57 -24.46 -1.12 -6.31
N SER A 58 -24.71 -1.05 -7.60
CA SER A 58 -25.85 -0.33 -8.18
C SER A 58 -26.81 -1.33 -8.83
N ASN A 59 -28.11 -1.14 -8.62
CA ASN A 59 -29.13 -1.93 -9.31
C ASN A 59 -29.41 -1.43 -10.74
N THR A 60 -28.85 -0.27 -11.11
CA THR A 60 -29.11 0.40 -12.39
C THR A 60 -27.86 0.56 -13.26
N LEU A 61 -26.68 0.36 -12.70
CA LEU A 61 -25.42 0.51 -13.41
C LEU A 61 -24.60 -0.78 -13.31
N GLU A 62 -24.08 -1.22 -14.44
CA GLU A 62 -23.11 -2.31 -14.47
C GLU A 62 -21.78 -1.80 -13.87
N VAL A 63 -21.24 -2.55 -12.92
CA VAL A 63 -19.94 -2.23 -12.33
C VAL A 63 -18.86 -2.59 -13.32
N PRO A 64 -18.00 -1.66 -13.75
CA PRO A 64 -16.91 -1.92 -14.67
C PRO A 64 -15.98 -3.03 -14.17
N ASP A 65 -15.27 -3.66 -15.10
CA ASP A 65 -14.23 -4.63 -14.77
C ASP A 65 -12.96 -3.92 -14.31
N TRP A 66 -12.87 -3.73 -13.01
CA TRP A 66 -11.77 -3.04 -12.33
C TRP A 66 -10.71 -4.01 -11.83
N ASN A 67 -9.48 -3.53 -11.64
CA ASN A 67 -8.40 -4.29 -11.03
C ASN A 67 -8.49 -4.23 -9.49
N TYR A 68 -9.56 -4.79 -8.94
CA TYR A 68 -9.85 -4.76 -7.50
C TYR A 68 -8.88 -5.60 -6.65
N ASN A 69 -8.04 -6.42 -7.28
CA ASN A 69 -6.92 -7.10 -6.61
C ASN A 69 -5.64 -6.25 -6.60
N GLY A 70 -5.66 -5.06 -7.19
CA GLY A 70 -4.55 -4.11 -7.15
C GLY A 70 -3.51 -4.32 -8.24
N VAL A 71 -2.25 -4.18 -7.85
CA VAL A 71 -1.08 -4.27 -8.75
C VAL A 71 -0.22 -5.45 -8.37
N ALA A 72 0.41 -6.08 -9.34
CA ALA A 72 1.47 -7.08 -9.14
C ALA A 72 2.54 -6.96 -10.23
N GLN A 73 3.71 -7.57 -10.02
CA GLN A 73 4.76 -7.67 -11.03
C GLN A 73 4.68 -8.98 -11.83
N VAL A 74 3.85 -9.92 -11.36
CA VAL A 74 3.70 -11.25 -11.96
C VAL A 74 2.25 -11.56 -12.28
N HIS A 75 2.03 -12.31 -13.35
CA HIS A 75 0.71 -12.82 -13.72
C HIS A 75 0.23 -13.92 -12.77
N GLY A 76 -1.06 -14.26 -12.83
CA GLY A 76 -1.65 -15.38 -12.08
C GLY A 76 -2.83 -15.00 -11.18
N THR A 77 -3.09 -13.73 -11.00
CA THR A 77 -4.30 -13.25 -10.30
C THR A 77 -5.12 -12.38 -11.25
N ASN A 78 -6.37 -12.77 -11.48
CA ASN A 78 -7.30 -11.98 -12.29
C ASN A 78 -7.55 -10.61 -11.66
N ASN A 79 -8.03 -9.66 -12.45
CA ASN A 79 -8.34 -8.31 -11.99
C ASN A 79 -7.20 -7.65 -11.21
N THR A 80 -5.99 -7.85 -11.73
CA THR A 80 -4.74 -7.29 -11.22
C THR A 80 -4.01 -6.59 -12.36
N PHE A 81 -3.57 -5.36 -12.14
CA PHE A 81 -2.73 -4.65 -13.09
C PHE A 81 -1.29 -5.14 -12.98
N ILE A 82 -0.71 -5.57 -14.08
CA ILE A 82 0.66 -6.06 -14.11
C ILE A 82 1.59 -4.95 -14.57
N ALA A 83 2.55 -4.62 -13.72
CA ALA A 83 3.55 -3.60 -14.02
C ALA A 83 4.81 -3.78 -13.18
N THR A 84 5.96 -3.45 -13.73
CA THR A 84 7.21 -3.34 -12.98
C THR A 84 7.17 -2.09 -12.10
N SER A 85 7.54 -2.22 -10.84
CA SER A 85 7.64 -1.08 -9.93
C SER A 85 8.94 -0.30 -10.17
N PHE A 86 8.94 1.01 -9.85
CA PHE A 86 10.19 1.77 -9.88
C PHE A 86 11.22 1.24 -8.89
N VAL A 87 10.78 0.62 -7.80
CA VAL A 87 11.66 0.03 -6.78
C VAL A 87 12.41 -1.18 -7.32
N GLN A 88 11.74 -2.01 -8.14
CA GLN A 88 12.41 -3.11 -8.81
C GLN A 88 13.52 -2.60 -9.73
N LEU A 89 13.26 -1.52 -10.46
CA LEU A 89 14.28 -0.91 -11.31
C LEU A 89 15.47 -0.39 -10.51
N LEU A 90 15.24 0.21 -9.34
CA LEU A 90 16.31 0.64 -8.43
C LEU A 90 17.11 -0.55 -7.92
N LYS A 91 16.44 -1.61 -7.46
CA LYS A 91 17.08 -2.84 -7.02
C LYS A 91 17.97 -3.45 -8.12
N ASP A 92 17.45 -3.55 -9.33
CA ASP A 92 18.17 -4.10 -10.48
C ASP A 92 19.40 -3.26 -10.86
N ASN A 93 19.46 -2.01 -10.41
CA ASN A 93 20.60 -1.10 -10.56
C ASN A 93 21.46 -0.97 -9.30
N GLY A 94 21.38 -1.93 -8.37
CA GLY A 94 22.27 -2.05 -7.22
C GLY A 94 21.90 -1.21 -6.00
N TYR A 95 20.69 -0.64 -5.95
CA TYR A 95 20.20 0.04 -4.75
C TYR A 95 19.70 -0.98 -3.73
N HIS A 96 20.06 -0.77 -2.47
CA HIS A 96 19.42 -1.47 -1.35
C HIS A 96 18.09 -0.81 -1.02
N THR A 97 17.02 -1.60 -1.04
CA THR A 97 15.64 -1.08 -1.00
C THR A 97 14.92 -1.47 0.28
N ILE A 98 14.41 -0.48 1.00
CA ILE A 98 13.73 -0.67 2.29
C ILE A 98 12.34 -0.05 2.20
N HIS A 99 11.33 -0.81 2.62
CA HIS A 99 9.97 -0.33 2.82
C HIS A 99 9.68 -0.22 4.33
N CYS A 100 9.13 0.92 4.73
CA CYS A 100 8.66 1.16 6.10
C CYS A 100 7.26 1.74 6.07
N GLY A 101 6.33 1.11 6.79
CA GLY A 101 4.96 1.58 6.95
C GLY A 101 3.99 1.03 5.92
N LYS A 102 2.95 1.77 5.61
CA LYS A 102 1.83 1.36 4.75
C LYS A 102 2.24 1.03 3.32
N ALA A 103 1.86 -0.17 2.84
CA ALA A 103 1.98 -0.58 1.44
C ALA A 103 0.67 -0.38 0.66
N HIS A 104 -0.32 -1.22 0.84
CA HIS A 104 -1.68 -1.09 0.32
C HIS A 104 -1.76 -1.04 -1.23
N TRP A 105 -0.99 -1.89 -1.92
CA TRP A 105 -0.94 -1.94 -3.40
C TRP A 105 -1.74 -3.08 -3.99
N GLY A 106 -1.94 -4.16 -3.25
CA GLY A 106 -2.69 -5.32 -3.68
C GLY A 106 -3.40 -6.02 -2.54
N ALA A 107 -4.34 -6.88 -2.90
CA ALA A 107 -5.16 -7.61 -1.95
C ALA A 107 -4.37 -8.71 -1.24
N ILE A 108 -4.84 -9.11 -0.06
CA ILE A 108 -4.32 -10.26 0.69
C ILE A 108 -4.39 -11.53 -0.16
N ASP A 109 -3.48 -12.46 0.01
CA ASP A 109 -3.33 -13.67 -0.80
C ASP A 109 -3.08 -13.40 -2.30
N THR A 110 -2.53 -12.24 -2.63
CA THR A 110 -2.06 -11.91 -3.98
C THR A 110 -0.58 -11.49 -3.96
N PRO A 111 0.13 -11.56 -5.08
CA PRO A 111 1.50 -11.04 -5.13
C PRO A 111 1.61 -9.55 -4.77
N GLY A 112 0.54 -8.78 -4.95
CA GLY A 112 0.51 -7.35 -4.61
C GLY A 112 0.42 -7.05 -3.11
N GLU A 113 0.23 -8.05 -2.27
CA GLU A 113 0.15 -7.89 -0.82
C GLU A 113 1.46 -7.42 -0.19
N SER A 114 2.56 -8.02 -0.61
CA SER A 114 3.85 -7.85 0.06
C SER A 114 4.82 -6.94 -0.70
N PRO A 115 5.45 -5.98 -0.04
CA PRO A 115 6.53 -5.16 -0.60
C PRO A 115 7.69 -5.96 -1.21
N TYR A 116 7.98 -7.14 -0.70
CA TYR A 116 9.04 -8.00 -1.28
C TYR A 116 8.80 -8.32 -2.76
N HIS A 117 7.53 -8.42 -3.17
CA HIS A 117 7.17 -8.69 -4.56
C HIS A 117 7.30 -7.47 -5.48
N PHE A 118 7.63 -6.30 -4.93
CA PHE A 118 7.87 -5.06 -5.68
C PHE A 118 9.34 -4.65 -5.72
N GLY A 119 10.25 -5.53 -5.29
CA GLY A 119 11.69 -5.27 -5.31
C GLY A 119 12.26 -4.72 -4.01
N PHE A 120 11.47 -4.58 -2.95
CA PHE A 120 12.00 -4.25 -1.64
C PHE A 120 12.72 -5.45 -1.03
N GLU A 121 13.89 -5.21 -0.43
CA GLU A 121 14.70 -6.22 0.23
C GLU A 121 14.41 -6.30 1.73
N THR A 122 13.92 -5.21 2.29
CA THR A 122 13.47 -5.14 3.69
C THR A 122 12.06 -4.58 3.73
N ASN A 123 11.19 -5.20 4.52
CA ASN A 123 9.84 -4.72 4.75
C ASN A 123 9.55 -4.61 6.25
N ILE A 124 9.13 -3.43 6.68
CA ILE A 124 8.68 -3.15 8.04
C ILE A 124 7.25 -2.62 7.96
N ALA A 125 6.29 -3.39 8.44
CA ALA A 125 4.88 -3.05 8.54
C ALA A 125 4.11 -2.92 7.21
N GLY A 126 4.72 -3.19 6.05
CA GLY A 126 4.02 -3.11 4.76
C GLY A 126 3.24 -4.39 4.44
N HIS A 127 1.95 -4.26 4.16
CA HIS A 127 1.07 -5.35 3.74
C HIS A 127 -0.18 -4.82 3.00
N ALA A 128 -1.15 -5.71 2.72
CA ALA A 128 -2.36 -5.38 1.97
C ALA A 128 -3.27 -4.35 2.63
N ALA A 129 -3.29 -4.25 3.95
CA ALA A 129 -4.18 -3.31 4.65
C ALA A 129 -3.66 -1.87 4.63
N GLY A 130 -4.57 -0.92 4.80
CA GLY A 130 -4.26 0.51 4.82
C GLY A 130 -3.63 1.02 6.11
N GLY A 131 -3.50 0.18 7.13
CA GLY A 131 -2.91 0.51 8.42
C GLY A 131 -3.02 -0.65 9.40
N PRO A 132 -2.45 -0.54 10.61
CA PRO A 132 -2.60 -1.54 11.66
C PRO A 132 -4.01 -1.47 12.27
N ALA A 133 -4.43 -2.54 12.95
CA ALA A 133 -5.67 -2.54 13.73
C ALA A 133 -5.53 -1.69 15.02
N THR A 134 -4.34 -1.65 15.57
CA THR A 134 -3.98 -0.79 16.71
C THR A 134 -2.52 -0.33 16.55
N TYR A 135 -2.19 0.80 17.16
CA TYR A 135 -0.83 1.35 17.19
C TYR A 135 -0.04 0.94 18.45
N LEU A 136 -0.63 0.11 19.31
CA LEU A 136 -0.02 -0.35 20.55
C LEU A 136 0.45 -1.80 20.44
N SER A 137 1.67 -2.04 20.87
CA SER A 137 2.30 -3.38 20.84
C SER A 137 1.69 -4.38 21.80
N GLU A 138 1.02 -3.93 22.88
CA GLU A 138 0.32 -4.80 23.82
C GLU A 138 -0.75 -5.65 23.14
N ARG A 139 -1.26 -5.19 22.02
CA ARG A 139 -2.25 -5.88 21.20
C ARG A 139 -1.65 -6.43 19.90
N ASN A 140 -0.32 -6.57 19.86
CA ASN A 140 0.44 -7.08 18.72
C ASN A 140 0.11 -6.38 17.40
N TYR A 141 -0.34 -5.11 17.47
CA TYR A 141 -0.78 -4.29 16.34
C TYR A 141 -1.92 -4.88 15.49
N GLY A 142 -2.25 -6.16 15.68
CA GLY A 142 -3.24 -6.93 14.92
C GLY A 142 -4.55 -7.20 15.66
N TYR A 143 -4.76 -6.61 16.82
CA TYR A 143 -5.98 -6.76 17.61
C TYR A 143 -6.72 -5.42 17.73
N ASP A 144 -8.05 -5.47 17.60
CA ASP A 144 -8.89 -4.29 17.83
C ASP A 144 -9.06 -3.99 19.35
N GLU A 145 -9.77 -2.93 19.68
CA GLU A 145 -9.98 -2.52 21.07
C GLU A 145 -10.81 -3.54 21.88
N ALA A 146 -11.63 -4.34 21.22
CA ALA A 146 -12.38 -5.42 21.83
C ALA A 146 -11.57 -6.69 22.00
N GLY A 147 -10.31 -6.73 21.55
CA GLY A 147 -9.42 -7.88 21.63
C GLY A 147 -9.67 -8.94 20.55
N ASN A 148 -10.42 -8.61 19.49
CA ASN A 148 -10.60 -9.52 18.37
C ASN A 148 -9.36 -9.50 17.48
N SER A 149 -8.89 -10.69 17.08
CA SER A 149 -7.79 -10.81 16.13
C SER A 149 -8.20 -10.26 14.75
N THR A 150 -7.40 -9.38 14.23
CA THR A 150 -7.56 -8.79 12.91
C THR A 150 -6.33 -9.08 12.05
N LEU A 151 -6.12 -10.36 11.73
CA LEU A 151 -4.97 -10.82 10.92
C LEU A 151 -4.79 -10.01 9.62
N LEU A 152 -5.88 -9.45 9.08
CA LEU A 152 -5.85 -8.56 7.94
C LEU A 152 -5.06 -7.26 8.18
N PHE A 153 -4.86 -6.88 9.44
CA PHE A 153 -4.19 -5.64 9.84
C PHE A 153 -2.89 -5.88 10.61
N SER A 154 -2.37 -7.12 10.60
CA SER A 154 -1.05 -7.40 11.16
C SER A 154 0.03 -6.55 10.49
N VAL A 155 1.06 -6.23 11.25
CA VAL A 155 2.18 -5.41 10.76
C VAL A 155 3.45 -6.25 10.76
N PRO A 156 3.81 -6.87 9.63
CA PRO A 156 4.97 -7.76 9.54
C PRO A 156 6.28 -7.00 9.84
N GLY A 157 7.23 -7.71 10.45
CA GLY A 157 8.54 -7.18 10.80
C GLY A 157 8.58 -6.41 12.13
N LEU A 158 7.49 -6.38 12.89
CA LEU A 158 7.40 -5.74 14.20
C LEU A 158 7.15 -6.73 15.35
N GLU A 159 7.26 -8.02 15.09
CA GLU A 159 6.96 -9.09 16.06
C GLU A 159 7.80 -8.98 17.33
N LYS A 160 9.04 -8.52 17.23
CA LYS A 160 9.94 -8.30 18.36
C LYS A 160 9.46 -7.23 19.37
N TYR A 161 8.50 -6.42 18.99
CA TYR A 161 7.95 -5.36 19.84
C TYR A 161 6.62 -5.76 20.49
N TRP A 162 6.07 -6.92 20.15
CA TRP A 162 4.79 -7.37 20.70
C TRP A 162 4.84 -7.44 22.23
N GLY A 163 3.83 -6.87 22.89
CA GLY A 163 3.71 -6.83 24.34
C GLY A 163 4.71 -5.92 25.07
N THR A 164 5.49 -5.11 24.35
CA THR A 164 6.56 -4.28 24.97
C THR A 164 6.12 -2.87 25.36
N GLY A 165 4.90 -2.44 25.04
CA GLY A 165 4.46 -1.06 25.24
C GLY A 165 4.94 -0.10 24.12
N THR A 166 5.55 -0.60 23.06
CA THR A 166 6.02 0.24 21.95
C THR A 166 4.85 0.73 21.11
N PHE A 167 4.79 2.03 20.88
CA PHE A 167 3.85 2.68 19.98
C PHE A 167 4.50 2.90 18.61
N ILE A 168 3.72 2.75 17.50
CA ILE A 168 4.16 2.97 16.12
C ILE A 168 3.36 4.05 15.42
#